data_e1f825c31e5c90ce2a14bcf528f69dd5
#
_entry.id   e1f825c31e5c90ce2a14bcf528f69dd5
#
_cell.length_a   1.000
_cell.length_b   1.000
_cell.length_c   1.000
_cell.angle_alpha   90.00
_cell.angle_beta   90.00
_cell.angle_gamma   90.00
#
_symmetry.space_group_name_H-M   'P 1'
#
loop_
_entity.id
_entity.type
_entity.pdbx_description
1 polymer ?
#
loop_
_entity_poly.entity_id
_entity_poly.type
_entity_poly.pdbx_seq_one_letter_code
_entity_poly.pdbx_strand_id
1 'polypeptide(L)'
;MYKRQSIYNGLKSAKQIAKDEKSIVLIHDGVRPLINEKVISDNIQSVIKYGSAITTAKVKETILVVNEGTATIDYVPSRNNSRVAKAPQSFWLDDILKAHEKALSEGEKNCIDSCTMMQRYGYDLYLIDGPGENIKITTPEDFYTMRAILEAKENEQIYGLE
;
A
#
# COMPACT_ATOMS: atom_id res chain seq x y z
N MET A 1 2.03 -16.42 2.51
CA MET A 1 3.37 -16.91 2.12
C MET A 1 3.75 -16.52 0.69
N TYR A 2 2.92 -16.77 -0.32
CA TYR A 2 3.24 -16.46 -1.74
C TYR A 2 3.47 -14.97 -2.06
N LYS A 3 2.65 -14.05 -1.50
CA LYS A 3 2.77 -12.62 -1.79
C LYS A 3 4.14 -12.05 -1.40
N ARG A 4 4.63 -12.36 -0.20
CA ARG A 4 5.94 -11.89 0.28
C ARG A 4 7.09 -12.44 -0.58
N GLN A 5 7.04 -13.72 -0.94
CA GLN A 5 8.07 -14.33 -1.80
C GLN A 5 8.08 -13.71 -3.19
N SER A 6 6.92 -13.42 -3.76
CA SER A 6 6.81 -12.74 -5.05
C SER A 6 7.40 -11.33 -5.01
N ILE A 7 7.09 -10.55 -3.95
CA ILE A 7 7.67 -9.22 -3.76
C ILE A 7 9.20 -9.32 -3.64
N TYR A 8 9.72 -10.21 -2.79
CA TYR A 8 11.16 -10.37 -2.60
C TYR A 8 11.89 -10.76 -3.88
N ASN A 9 11.32 -11.65 -4.69
CA ASN A 9 11.89 -12.02 -5.98
C ASN A 9 11.93 -10.83 -6.95
N GLY A 10 10.85 -10.05 -7.00
CA GLY A 10 10.79 -8.82 -7.79
C GLY A 10 11.85 -7.78 -7.36
N LEU A 11 12.02 -7.59 -6.05
CA LEU A 11 13.01 -6.67 -5.50
C LEU A 11 14.45 -7.10 -5.84
N LYS A 12 14.75 -8.41 -5.77
CA LYS A 12 16.06 -8.94 -6.19
C LYS A 12 16.33 -8.68 -7.67
N SER A 13 15.34 -8.92 -8.52
CA SER A 13 15.46 -8.63 -9.94
C SER A 13 15.65 -7.13 -10.21
N ALA A 14 14.90 -6.28 -9.51
CA ALA A 14 15.08 -4.83 -9.58
C ALA A 14 16.51 -4.40 -9.17
N LYS A 15 17.08 -5.01 -8.12
CA LYS A 15 18.45 -4.73 -7.68
C LYS A 15 19.50 -5.10 -8.74
N GLN A 16 19.31 -6.21 -9.45
CA GLN A 16 20.19 -6.60 -10.56
C GLN A 16 20.18 -5.58 -11.71
N ILE A 17 19.02 -4.98 -11.99
CA ILE A 17 18.86 -3.96 -13.04
C ILE A 17 19.43 -2.60 -12.57
N ALA A 18 19.13 -2.19 -11.33
CA ALA A 18 19.58 -0.94 -10.75
C ALA A 18 21.10 -0.90 -10.48
N LYS A 19 21.76 -2.05 -10.45
CA LYS A 19 23.20 -2.17 -10.12
C LYS A 19 23.48 -1.50 -8.76
N ASP A 20 24.34 -0.49 -8.75
CA ASP A 20 24.75 0.24 -7.54
C ASP A 20 24.04 1.60 -7.39
N GLU A 21 23.11 1.92 -8.28
CA GLU A 21 22.37 3.18 -8.22
C GLU A 21 21.31 3.14 -7.11
N LYS A 22 21.18 4.26 -6.40
CA LYS A 22 20.15 4.46 -5.40
C LYS A 22 18.77 4.54 -6.09
N SER A 23 17.95 3.51 -5.89
CA SER A 23 16.69 3.34 -6.61
C SER A 23 15.49 3.31 -5.66
N ILE A 24 14.38 3.86 -6.12
CA ILE A 24 13.09 3.81 -5.44
C ILE A 24 12.24 2.69 -6.05
N VAL A 25 11.57 1.92 -5.21
CA VAL A 25 10.60 0.92 -5.63
C VAL A 25 9.21 1.26 -5.12
N LEU A 26 8.22 1.07 -5.99
CA LEU A 26 6.81 1.20 -5.68
C LEU A 26 6.18 -0.19 -5.73
N ILE A 27 5.83 -0.75 -4.58
CA ILE A 27 5.20 -2.07 -4.46
C ILE A 27 3.71 -1.88 -4.59
N HIS A 28 3.15 -2.33 -5.72
CA HIS A 28 1.75 -2.11 -6.06
C HIS A 28 0.99 -3.43 -6.20
N ASP A 29 -0.28 -3.45 -5.79
CA ASP A 29 -1.18 -4.59 -6.00
C ASP A 29 -1.69 -4.58 -7.46
N GLY A 30 -1.43 -5.64 -8.24
CA GLY A 30 -1.92 -5.76 -9.62
C GLY A 30 -3.44 -5.72 -9.79
N VAL A 31 -4.17 -5.87 -8.69
CA VAL A 31 -5.64 -5.76 -8.62
C VAL A 31 -6.13 -4.37 -8.20
N ARG A 32 -5.30 -3.32 -8.30
CA ARG A 32 -5.66 -1.90 -8.12
C ARG A 32 -5.40 -1.12 -9.41
N PRO A 33 -6.23 -1.27 -10.43
CA PRO A 33 -5.97 -0.68 -11.75
C PRO A 33 -6.16 0.85 -11.79
N LEU A 34 -6.84 1.45 -10.80
CA LEU A 34 -7.17 2.88 -10.80
C LEU A 34 -6.13 3.74 -10.05
N ILE A 35 -4.86 3.38 -10.18
CA ILE A 35 -3.75 4.24 -9.77
C ILE A 35 -3.60 5.41 -10.75
N ASN A 36 -3.22 6.59 -10.26
CA ASN A 36 -3.00 7.77 -11.09
C ASN A 36 -1.60 8.35 -10.93
N GLU A 37 -1.21 9.23 -11.84
CA GLU A 37 0.09 9.87 -11.89
C GLU A 37 0.43 10.62 -10.60
N LYS A 38 -0.55 11.32 -10.02
CA LYS A 38 -0.36 12.07 -8.79
C LYS A 38 0.08 11.17 -7.63
N VAL A 39 -0.57 10.03 -7.45
CA VAL A 39 -0.19 9.06 -6.40
C VAL A 39 1.22 8.54 -6.62
N ILE A 40 1.60 8.25 -7.87
CA ILE A 40 2.96 7.79 -8.20
C ILE A 40 3.99 8.87 -7.84
N SER A 41 3.76 10.10 -8.29
CA SER A 41 4.65 11.23 -8.05
C SER A 41 4.79 11.56 -6.56
N ASP A 42 3.68 11.61 -5.83
CA ASP A 42 3.68 11.87 -4.38
C ASP A 42 4.45 10.78 -3.61
N ASN A 43 4.32 9.51 -4.02
CA ASN A 43 5.09 8.40 -3.45
C ASN A 43 6.60 8.60 -3.66
N ILE A 44 7.02 8.93 -4.89
CA ILE A 44 8.44 9.14 -5.20
C ILE A 44 8.99 10.31 -4.38
N GLN A 45 8.28 11.44 -4.33
CA GLN A 45 8.72 12.63 -3.58
C GLN A 45 8.83 12.35 -2.07
N SER A 46 7.88 11.58 -1.51
CA SER A 46 7.94 11.21 -0.10
C SER A 46 9.12 10.29 0.20
N VAL A 47 9.42 9.32 -0.67
CA VAL A 47 10.60 8.46 -0.48
C VAL A 47 11.89 9.27 -0.56
N ILE A 48 12.00 10.21 -1.50
CA ILE A 48 13.17 11.10 -1.60
C ILE A 48 13.36 11.91 -0.31
N LYS A 49 12.28 12.43 0.24
CA LYS A 49 12.31 13.33 1.40
C LYS A 49 12.42 12.61 2.73
N TYR A 50 11.72 11.50 2.89
CA TYR A 50 11.49 10.85 4.18
C TYR A 50 11.94 9.38 4.23
N GLY A 51 12.30 8.77 3.10
CA GLY A 51 12.73 7.37 3.03
C GLY A 51 11.61 6.38 2.75
N SER A 52 10.35 6.76 2.92
CA SER A 52 9.19 5.88 2.71
C SER A 52 7.96 6.63 2.24
N ALA A 53 7.01 5.89 1.67
CA ALA A 53 5.67 6.38 1.34
C ALA A 53 4.66 5.25 1.43
N ILE A 54 3.65 5.41 2.28
CA ILE A 54 2.53 4.48 2.41
C ILE A 54 1.26 5.16 1.93
N THR A 55 0.77 4.74 0.78
CA THR A 55 -0.51 5.24 0.27
C THR A 55 -1.64 4.81 1.19
N THR A 56 -2.47 5.75 1.62
CA THR A 56 -3.56 5.50 2.54
C THR A 56 -4.85 6.18 2.11
N ALA A 57 -5.96 5.78 2.69
CA ALA A 57 -7.23 6.51 2.63
C ALA A 57 -7.78 6.72 4.04
N LYS A 58 -8.57 7.78 4.20
CA LYS A 58 -9.31 8.03 5.44
C LYS A 58 -10.32 6.91 5.70
N VAL A 59 -10.46 6.52 6.95
CA VAL A 59 -11.49 5.58 7.36
C VAL A 59 -12.86 6.26 7.26
N LYS A 60 -13.78 5.64 6.53
CA LYS A 60 -15.16 6.13 6.37
C LYS A 60 -16.09 5.58 7.44
N GLU A 61 -15.87 4.34 7.84
CA GLU A 61 -16.68 3.58 8.79
C GLU A 61 -16.03 3.56 10.17
N THR A 62 -16.81 3.26 11.21
CA THR A 62 -16.25 3.02 12.54
C THR A 62 -15.56 1.66 12.57
N ILE A 63 -14.28 1.64 12.92
CA ILE A 63 -13.52 0.41 13.11
C ILE A 63 -13.72 -0.09 14.52
N LEU A 64 -13.94 -1.38 14.67
CA LEU A 64 -14.00 -2.07 15.96
C LEU A 64 -12.84 -3.06 16.02
N VAL A 65 -12.04 -2.97 17.07
CA VAL A 65 -11.05 -4.02 17.38
C VAL A 65 -11.71 -4.99 18.32
N VAL A 66 -11.63 -6.27 17.99
CA VAL A 66 -12.33 -7.35 18.73
C VAL A 66 -11.32 -8.22 19.47
N ASN A 67 -11.72 -8.76 20.60
CA ASN A 67 -10.94 -9.74 21.34
C ASN A 67 -10.84 -11.03 20.53
N GLU A 68 -9.64 -11.59 20.40
CA GLU A 68 -9.41 -12.84 19.69
C GLU A 68 -10.22 -13.99 20.31
N GLY A 69 -10.93 -14.73 19.47
CA GLY A 69 -11.74 -15.89 19.90
C GLY A 69 -13.07 -15.56 20.58
N THR A 70 -13.45 -14.26 20.66
CA THR A 70 -14.73 -13.84 21.23
C THR A 70 -15.47 -12.89 20.30
N ALA A 71 -16.78 -12.66 20.56
CA ALA A 71 -17.58 -11.67 19.83
C ALA A 71 -17.65 -10.30 20.57
N THR A 72 -16.71 -10.05 21.48
CA THR A 72 -16.70 -8.82 22.27
C THR A 72 -15.73 -7.79 21.69
N ILE A 73 -16.09 -6.51 21.82
CA ILE A 73 -15.25 -5.40 21.41
C ILE A 73 -14.13 -5.21 22.43
N ASP A 74 -12.89 -5.14 21.97
CA ASP A 74 -11.74 -4.76 22.80
C ASP A 74 -11.68 -3.24 22.94
N TYR A 75 -11.56 -2.52 21.81
CA TYR A 75 -11.62 -1.06 21.81
C TYR A 75 -12.09 -0.51 20.46
N VAL A 76 -12.41 0.78 20.45
CA VAL A 76 -12.80 1.52 19.24
C VAL A 76 -11.73 2.58 18.95
N PRO A 77 -10.90 2.41 17.93
CA PRO A 77 -9.88 3.40 17.60
C PRO A 77 -10.50 4.71 17.09
N SER A 78 -9.83 5.83 17.38
CA SER A 78 -10.25 7.12 16.84
C SER A 78 -10.20 7.09 15.30
N ARG A 79 -11.32 7.45 14.66
CA ARG A 79 -11.41 7.55 13.20
C ARG A 79 -10.40 8.55 12.63
N ASN A 80 -10.16 9.65 13.34
CA ASN A 80 -9.22 10.69 12.89
C ASN A 80 -7.76 10.20 12.87
N ASN A 81 -7.43 9.26 13.76
CA ASN A 81 -6.10 8.68 13.89
C ASN A 81 -5.95 7.34 13.13
N SER A 82 -6.99 6.92 12.42
CA SER A 82 -7.00 5.68 11.65
C SER A 82 -6.92 5.94 10.15
N ARG A 83 -6.20 5.08 9.45
CA ARG A 83 -6.07 5.10 7.99
C ARG A 83 -6.21 3.67 7.46
N VAL A 84 -6.75 3.55 6.27
CA VAL A 84 -6.73 2.29 5.52
C VAL A 84 -5.48 2.28 4.65
N ALA A 85 -4.59 1.32 4.87
CA ALA A 85 -3.42 1.12 4.01
C ALA A 85 -3.85 0.67 2.62
N LYS A 86 -3.27 1.29 1.60
CA LYS A 86 -3.47 0.97 0.19
C LYS A 86 -2.14 0.64 -0.47
N ALA A 87 -2.10 0.67 -1.77
CA ALA A 87 -0.90 0.58 -2.59
C ALA A 87 -0.86 1.77 -3.59
N PRO A 88 0.35 2.18 -4.01
CA PRO A 88 1.65 1.59 -3.72
C PRO A 88 2.13 1.84 -2.29
N GLN A 89 3.05 0.98 -1.83
CA GLN A 89 3.90 1.19 -0.67
C GLN A 89 5.33 1.29 -1.19
N SER A 90 6.00 2.41 -0.91
CA SER A 90 7.20 2.78 -1.65
C SER A 90 8.36 3.05 -0.70
N PHE A 91 9.56 2.60 -1.10
CA PHE A 91 10.75 2.63 -0.27
C PHE A 91 12.01 2.76 -1.13
N TRP A 92 13.13 3.06 -0.50
CA TRP A 92 14.42 2.79 -1.09
C TRP A 92 14.60 1.29 -1.30
N LEU A 93 15.06 0.88 -2.47
CA LEU A 93 15.22 -0.53 -2.84
C LEU A 93 16.10 -1.29 -1.84
N ASP A 94 17.21 -0.69 -1.40
CA ASP A 94 18.14 -1.34 -0.48
C ASP A 94 17.55 -1.51 0.92
N ASP A 95 16.73 -0.56 1.38
CA ASP A 95 16.12 -0.65 2.70
C ASP A 95 15.06 -1.75 2.77
N ILE A 96 14.18 -1.81 1.77
CA ILE A 96 13.15 -2.87 1.74
C ILE A 96 13.77 -4.25 1.50
N LEU A 97 14.85 -4.36 0.72
CA LEU A 97 15.59 -5.62 0.56
C LEU A 97 16.21 -6.09 1.88
N LYS A 98 16.90 -5.22 2.62
CA LYS A 98 17.46 -5.53 3.94
C LYS A 98 16.38 -6.01 4.91
N ALA A 99 15.22 -5.36 4.93
CA ALA A 99 14.09 -5.79 5.76
C ALA A 99 13.59 -7.19 5.38
N HIS A 100 13.49 -7.50 4.09
CA HIS A 100 13.12 -8.84 3.61
C HIS A 100 14.15 -9.89 3.99
N GLU A 101 15.45 -9.62 3.83
CA GLU A 101 16.53 -10.54 4.18
C GLU A 101 16.55 -10.84 5.68
N LYS A 102 16.36 -9.79 6.50
CA LYS A 102 16.26 -9.95 7.95
C LYS A 102 15.04 -10.78 8.33
N ALA A 103 13.86 -10.52 7.75
CA ALA A 103 12.67 -11.31 7.98
C ALA A 103 12.83 -12.78 7.58
N LEU A 104 13.58 -13.06 6.53
CA LEU A 104 13.89 -14.44 6.10
C LEU A 104 14.83 -15.13 7.08
N SER A 105 15.89 -14.45 7.54
CA SER A 105 16.87 -15.00 8.49
C SER A 105 16.24 -15.31 9.87
N GLU A 106 15.25 -14.53 10.28
CA GLU A 106 14.52 -14.73 11.54
C GLU A 106 13.34 -15.71 11.41
N GLY A 107 13.06 -16.24 10.22
CA GLY A 107 11.91 -17.10 9.95
C GLY A 107 10.54 -16.42 10.15
N GLU A 108 10.50 -15.10 10.05
CA GLU A 108 9.28 -14.31 10.25
C GLU A 108 8.21 -14.66 9.22
N LYS A 109 6.99 -14.96 9.69
CA LYS A 109 5.85 -15.38 8.85
C LYS A 109 4.66 -14.43 8.89
N ASN A 110 4.63 -13.50 9.85
CA ASN A 110 3.44 -12.71 10.18
C ASN A 110 3.37 -11.32 9.53
N CYS A 111 4.32 -10.96 8.66
CA CYS A 111 4.25 -9.69 7.95
C CYS A 111 3.22 -9.79 6.80
N ILE A 112 2.09 -9.12 6.97
CA ILE A 112 0.96 -9.14 6.03
C ILE A 112 1.30 -8.35 4.75
N ASP A 113 2.00 -7.23 4.91
CA ASP A 113 2.42 -6.33 3.83
C ASP A 113 3.79 -5.69 4.10
N SER A 114 4.23 -4.85 3.17
CA SER A 114 5.54 -4.21 3.26
C SER A 114 5.60 -3.17 4.39
N CYS A 115 4.54 -2.43 4.65
CA CYS A 115 4.57 -1.42 5.72
C CYS A 115 4.67 -2.08 7.10
N THR A 116 3.94 -3.15 7.36
CA THR A 116 4.05 -3.91 8.61
C THR A 116 5.46 -4.44 8.84
N MET A 117 6.08 -4.95 7.78
CA MET A 117 7.46 -5.45 7.85
C MET A 117 8.46 -4.32 8.13
N MET A 118 8.39 -3.23 7.39
CA MET A 118 9.30 -2.10 7.57
C MET A 118 9.17 -1.48 8.96
N GLN A 119 7.93 -1.30 9.46
CA GLN A 119 7.68 -0.82 10.82
C GLN A 119 8.30 -1.76 11.87
N ARG A 120 8.13 -3.07 11.71
CA ARG A 120 8.72 -4.07 12.62
C ARG A 120 10.24 -3.98 12.71
N TYR A 121 10.90 -3.61 11.61
CA TYR A 121 12.35 -3.45 11.57
C TYR A 121 12.84 -2.04 11.85
N GLY A 122 11.96 -1.19 12.39
CA GLY A 122 12.32 0.13 12.95
C GLY A 122 12.44 1.24 11.92
N TYR A 123 11.86 1.08 10.74
CA TYR A 123 11.79 2.16 9.76
C TYR A 123 10.61 3.09 10.04
N ASP A 124 10.86 4.39 9.95
CA ASP A 124 9.80 5.39 9.98
C ASP A 124 8.98 5.35 8.69
N LEU A 125 7.65 5.37 8.82
CA LEU A 125 6.73 5.26 7.70
C LEU A 125 5.90 6.53 7.54
N TYR A 126 5.98 7.14 6.37
CA TYR A 126 5.29 8.38 6.06
C TYR A 126 4.06 8.11 5.20
N LEU A 127 2.94 8.75 5.56
CA LEU A 127 1.66 8.54 4.90
C LEU A 127 1.48 9.48 3.72
N ILE A 128 0.85 8.95 2.67
CA ILE A 128 0.36 9.72 1.53
C ILE A 128 -1.13 9.51 1.43
N ASP A 129 -1.88 10.58 1.26
CA ASP A 129 -3.31 10.48 0.96
C ASP A 129 -3.50 10.02 -0.48
N GLY A 130 -4.12 8.87 -0.66
CA GLY A 130 -4.51 8.31 -1.95
C GLY A 130 -6.00 8.51 -2.22
N PRO A 131 -6.42 8.52 -3.50
CA PRO A 131 -7.81 8.66 -3.87
C PRO A 131 -8.66 7.48 -3.39
N GLY A 132 -9.92 7.75 -3.08
CA GLY A 132 -10.87 6.70 -2.69
C GLY A 132 -11.05 5.64 -3.76
N GLU A 133 -11.00 6.06 -5.02
CA GLU A 133 -11.15 5.25 -6.23
C GLU A 133 -10.01 4.23 -6.47
N ASN A 134 -8.86 4.37 -5.83
CA ASN A 134 -7.79 3.35 -5.85
C ASN A 134 -8.22 2.14 -5.02
N ILE A 135 -9.33 1.50 -5.44
CA ILE A 135 -9.90 0.31 -4.80
C ILE A 135 -9.11 -0.94 -5.17
N LYS A 136 -9.21 -1.95 -4.32
CA LYS A 136 -8.66 -3.29 -4.58
C LYS A 136 -9.78 -4.18 -5.10
N ILE A 137 -9.64 -4.73 -6.30
CA ILE A 137 -10.64 -5.60 -6.92
C ILE A 137 -10.35 -7.03 -6.48
N THR A 138 -11.14 -7.53 -5.57
CA THR A 138 -11.01 -8.89 -5.01
C THR A 138 -12.31 -9.68 -5.01
N THR A 139 -13.44 -8.99 -5.18
CA THR A 139 -14.77 -9.59 -5.26
C THR A 139 -15.52 -9.14 -6.50
N PRO A 140 -16.60 -9.82 -6.91
CA PRO A 140 -17.46 -9.36 -7.99
C PRO A 140 -18.02 -7.96 -7.77
N GLU A 141 -18.37 -7.60 -6.54
CA GLU A 141 -18.89 -6.28 -6.15
C GLU A 141 -17.85 -5.18 -6.40
N ASP A 142 -16.57 -5.45 -6.13
CA ASP A 142 -15.48 -4.52 -6.42
C ASP A 142 -15.37 -4.22 -7.91
N PHE A 143 -15.63 -5.22 -8.76
CA PHE A 143 -15.64 -5.05 -10.21
C PHE A 143 -16.77 -4.13 -10.68
N TYR A 144 -17.99 -4.28 -10.15
CA TYR A 144 -19.09 -3.37 -10.46
C TYR A 144 -18.81 -1.95 -9.96
N THR A 145 -18.24 -1.82 -8.78
CA THR A 145 -17.81 -0.52 -8.24
C THR A 145 -16.78 0.14 -9.16
N MET A 146 -15.79 -0.61 -9.64
CA MET A 146 -14.80 -0.10 -10.60
C MET A 146 -15.47 0.40 -11.89
N ARG A 147 -16.41 -0.36 -12.46
CA ARG A 147 -17.13 0.05 -13.66
C ARG A 147 -17.88 1.36 -13.46
N ALA A 148 -18.58 1.50 -12.33
CA ALA A 148 -19.30 2.74 -12.01
C ALA A 148 -18.35 3.94 -11.88
N ILE A 149 -17.16 3.75 -11.31
CA ILE A 149 -16.12 4.80 -11.23
C ILE A 149 -15.64 5.20 -12.63
N LEU A 150 -15.41 4.23 -13.52
CA LEU A 150 -14.97 4.50 -14.88
C LEU A 150 -16.05 5.23 -15.69
N GLU A 151 -17.30 4.80 -15.60
CA GLU A 151 -18.45 5.48 -16.26
C GLU A 151 -18.60 6.92 -15.77
N ALA A 152 -18.44 7.17 -14.46
CA ALA A 152 -18.47 8.53 -13.92
C ALA A 152 -17.37 9.40 -14.51
N LYS A 153 -16.13 8.90 -14.59
CA LYS A 153 -15.00 9.62 -15.20
C LYS A 153 -15.17 9.90 -16.68
N GLU A 154 -15.72 8.96 -17.43
CA GLU A 154 -16.04 9.19 -18.84
C GLU A 154 -17.10 10.28 -19.00
N ASN A 155 -18.12 10.28 -18.15
CA ASN A 155 -19.15 11.32 -18.16
C ASN A 155 -18.59 12.71 -17.78
N GLU A 156 -17.71 12.79 -16.78
CA GLU A 156 -17.01 14.05 -16.44
C GLU A 156 -16.22 14.60 -17.62
N GLN A 157 -15.50 13.74 -18.34
CA GLN A 157 -14.73 14.14 -19.53
C GLN A 157 -15.62 14.58 -20.70
N ILE A 158 -16.76 13.91 -20.91
CA ILE A 158 -17.66 14.21 -22.03
C ILE A 158 -18.51 15.46 -21.77
N TYR A 159 -18.99 15.64 -20.55
CA TYR A 159 -19.96 16.69 -20.21
C TYR A 159 -19.33 17.87 -19.44
N GLY A 160 -18.05 17.83 -19.10
CA GLY A 160 -17.39 18.90 -18.35
C GLY A 160 -17.99 19.14 -16.96
N LEU A 161 -18.52 18.10 -16.36
CA LEU A 161 -19.09 18.15 -15.00
C LEU A 161 -17.93 18.02 -13.99
N GLU A 162 -17.51 19.14 -13.38
CA GLU A 162 -16.62 19.18 -12.21
C GLU A 162 -17.40 18.95 -10.91
#